data_6bd00b05a97c4a38bceb9c465c662933
#
_entry.id   6bd00b05a97c4a38bceb9c465c662933
#
_cell.length_a   1.000
_cell.length_b   1.000
_cell.length_c   1.000
_cell.angle_alpha   90.00
_cell.angle_beta   90.00
_cell.angle_gamma   90.00
#
_symmetry.space_group_name_H-M   'P 1'
#
loop_
_entity.id
_entity.type
_entity.pdbx_description
1 polymer ?
#
loop_
_entity_poly.entity_id
_entity_poly.type
_entity_poly.pdbx_seq_one_letter_code
_entity_poly.pdbx_strand_id
1 'polypeptide(L)'
;MESRWLPWLAPQLPVAVPAVLGRGEPGEGYPWSWSVHRWLDGEHPVAGELTAPGPLAADLAAFVAALRRVDTAAGPPAYRGGPLAGEDTETRNAIAELRDLDEGFDLDAATAVWESALRAPAWDGPPVWVHSDLMPGNLLVRGGRLDAVIDFGTAGVGDPACDLIAAWNLLPADVREKFRTGTGADDATWERGRGWALSMALIQLPYYAVTNPVIAANARHVVREVLADHARQG
;
A
#
# COMPACT_ATOMS: atom_id res chain seq x y z
N MET A 1 -14.40 -3.12 -10.42
CA MET A 1 -14.15 -2.25 -9.26
C MET A 1 -14.05 -0.78 -9.69
N GLU A 2 -13.01 -0.37 -10.36
CA GLU A 2 -12.71 1.02 -10.73
C GLU A 2 -13.82 1.71 -11.49
N SER A 3 -14.33 1.10 -12.55
CA SER A 3 -15.37 1.70 -13.41
C SER A 3 -16.67 2.05 -12.66
N ARG A 4 -16.93 1.42 -11.50
CA ARG A 4 -18.09 1.71 -10.66
C ARG A 4 -17.79 2.79 -9.62
N TRP A 5 -16.61 2.73 -8.99
CA TRP A 5 -16.34 3.51 -7.77
C TRP A 5 -15.50 4.77 -8.01
N LEU A 6 -14.61 4.78 -9.01
CA LEU A 6 -13.81 5.98 -9.30
C LEU A 6 -14.67 7.25 -9.53
N PRO A 7 -15.82 7.21 -10.26
CA PRO A 7 -16.67 8.40 -10.40
C PRO A 7 -17.23 8.93 -9.06
N TRP A 8 -17.39 8.04 -8.07
CA TRP A 8 -17.83 8.40 -6.72
C TRP A 8 -16.70 8.92 -5.84
N LEU A 9 -15.52 8.31 -5.91
CA LEU A 9 -14.36 8.65 -5.10
C LEU A 9 -13.70 9.95 -5.58
N ALA A 10 -13.53 10.12 -6.88
CA ALA A 10 -12.75 11.20 -7.47
C ALA A 10 -13.09 12.62 -6.96
N PRO A 11 -14.37 13.03 -6.83
CA PRO A 11 -14.69 14.38 -6.35
C PRO A 11 -14.32 14.64 -4.88
N GLN A 12 -14.01 13.60 -4.12
CA GLN A 12 -13.77 13.65 -2.68
C GLN A 12 -12.27 13.56 -2.33
N LEU A 13 -11.42 13.32 -3.35
CA LEU A 13 -9.98 13.14 -3.17
C LEU A 13 -9.21 14.40 -3.54
N PRO A 14 -8.09 14.70 -2.84
CA PRO A 14 -7.32 15.92 -3.05
C PRO A 14 -6.38 15.87 -4.27
N VAL A 15 -6.27 14.70 -4.93
CA VAL A 15 -5.40 14.48 -6.08
C VAL A 15 -6.17 13.83 -7.22
N ALA A 16 -5.62 13.88 -8.43
CA ALA A 16 -6.25 13.24 -9.58
C ALA A 16 -6.31 11.71 -9.42
N VAL A 17 -7.37 11.12 -9.94
CA VAL A 17 -7.53 9.67 -10.13
C VAL A 17 -8.02 9.40 -11.56
N PRO A 18 -7.80 8.19 -12.11
CA PRO A 18 -8.17 7.90 -13.50
C PRO A 18 -9.68 8.06 -13.75
N ALA A 19 -10.04 8.92 -14.70
CA ALA A 19 -11.42 9.05 -15.12
C ALA A 19 -11.82 7.91 -16.08
N VAL A 20 -12.94 7.27 -15.83
CA VAL A 20 -13.51 6.22 -16.72
C VAL A 20 -14.03 6.87 -18.00
N LEU A 21 -13.45 6.53 -19.15
CA LEU A 21 -13.83 7.02 -20.46
C LEU A 21 -14.81 6.08 -21.19
N GLY A 22 -14.73 4.78 -20.90
CA GLY A 22 -15.57 3.78 -21.52
C GLY A 22 -15.56 2.46 -20.78
N ARG A 23 -16.59 1.64 -21.02
CA ARG A 23 -16.71 0.28 -20.49
C ARG A 23 -17.13 -0.64 -21.62
N GLY A 24 -16.67 -1.88 -21.58
CA GLY A 24 -17.09 -2.91 -22.50
C GLY A 24 -17.40 -4.22 -21.79
N GLU A 25 -18.30 -4.97 -22.42
CA GLU A 25 -18.67 -6.30 -21.98
C GLU A 25 -17.82 -7.35 -22.69
N PRO A 26 -17.79 -8.60 -22.18
CA PRO A 26 -17.14 -9.70 -22.87
C PRO A 26 -17.60 -9.84 -24.32
N GLY A 27 -16.65 -10.09 -25.24
CA GLY A 27 -16.96 -10.23 -26.65
C GLY A 27 -15.72 -10.54 -27.49
N GLU A 28 -15.90 -10.94 -28.74
CA GLU A 28 -14.82 -11.20 -29.72
C GLU A 28 -13.71 -12.11 -29.19
N GLY A 29 -14.06 -13.12 -28.35
CA GLY A 29 -13.12 -14.04 -27.73
C GLY A 29 -12.45 -13.54 -26.45
N TYR A 30 -12.69 -12.30 -26.02
CA TYR A 30 -12.24 -11.80 -24.72
C TYR A 30 -13.32 -12.01 -23.65
N PRO A 31 -13.07 -12.83 -22.61
CA PRO A 31 -14.11 -13.31 -21.69
C PRO A 31 -14.44 -12.36 -20.54
N TRP A 32 -13.76 -11.20 -20.44
CA TRP A 32 -13.86 -10.32 -19.28
C TRP A 32 -14.46 -8.96 -19.66
N SER A 33 -15.20 -8.33 -18.74
CA SER A 33 -15.53 -6.91 -18.83
C SER A 33 -14.26 -6.06 -18.73
N TRP A 34 -14.22 -4.96 -19.46
CA TRP A 34 -13.07 -4.07 -19.50
C TRP A 34 -13.47 -2.61 -19.38
N SER A 35 -12.52 -1.74 -19.05
CA SER A 35 -12.73 -0.30 -19.03
C SER A 35 -11.52 0.44 -19.60
N VAL A 36 -11.79 1.60 -20.20
CA VAL A 36 -10.78 2.55 -20.67
C VAL A 36 -10.78 3.72 -19.72
N HIS A 37 -9.59 4.10 -19.28
CA HIS A 37 -9.40 5.19 -18.35
C HIS A 37 -8.59 6.31 -19.02
N ARG A 38 -8.79 7.55 -18.57
CA ARG A 38 -7.95 8.68 -18.96
C ARG A 38 -6.53 8.44 -18.47
N TRP A 39 -5.58 8.58 -19.39
CA TRP A 39 -4.17 8.60 -19.04
C TRP A 39 -3.87 9.82 -18.19
N LEU A 40 -3.08 9.63 -17.15
CA LEU A 40 -2.56 10.69 -16.27
C LEU A 40 -1.05 10.76 -16.44
N ASP A 41 -0.54 11.97 -16.70
CA ASP A 41 0.89 12.20 -16.83
C ASP A 41 1.52 12.40 -15.45
N GLY A 42 2.74 11.90 -15.28
CA GLY A 42 3.50 12.04 -14.05
C GLY A 42 4.63 11.02 -14.01
N GLU A 43 5.47 11.12 -12.99
CA GLU A 43 6.58 10.20 -12.75
C GLU A 43 6.27 9.32 -11.55
N HIS A 44 6.64 8.05 -11.61
CA HIS A 44 6.57 7.19 -10.43
C HIS A 44 7.70 7.57 -9.46
N PRO A 45 7.39 7.83 -8.18
CA PRO A 45 8.42 8.12 -7.19
C PRO A 45 9.28 6.87 -6.92
N VAL A 46 10.57 7.09 -6.71
CA VAL A 46 11.53 6.04 -6.37
C VAL A 46 12.03 6.25 -4.95
N ALA A 47 11.99 5.21 -4.14
CA ALA A 47 12.52 5.25 -2.78
C ALA A 47 14.04 5.57 -2.80
N GLY A 48 14.45 6.50 -1.95
CA GLY A 48 15.83 7.00 -1.92
C GLY A 48 16.14 8.14 -2.92
N GLU A 49 15.23 8.45 -3.87
CA GLU A 49 15.42 9.50 -4.89
C GLU A 49 14.39 10.64 -4.79
N LEU A 50 13.67 10.73 -3.68
CA LEU A 50 12.62 11.74 -3.50
C LEU A 50 13.21 13.16 -3.41
N THR A 51 12.75 14.06 -4.27
CA THR A 51 13.20 15.46 -4.28
C THR A 51 12.57 16.31 -3.16
N ALA A 52 11.39 15.93 -2.69
CA ALA A 52 10.66 16.64 -1.64
C ALA A 52 9.91 15.66 -0.70
N PRO A 53 10.62 14.84 0.10
CA PRO A 53 10.00 13.77 0.89
C PRO A 53 9.00 14.29 1.93
N GLY A 54 9.26 15.41 2.59
CA GLY A 54 8.35 15.99 3.59
C GLY A 54 7.02 16.49 3.01
N PRO A 55 7.00 17.26 1.92
CA PRO A 55 5.80 17.60 1.17
C PRO A 55 5.05 16.37 0.65
N LEU A 56 5.73 15.39 0.05
CA LEU A 56 5.11 14.16 -0.44
C LEU A 56 4.45 13.35 0.68
N ALA A 57 5.11 13.24 1.84
CA ALA A 57 4.53 12.58 3.02
C ALA A 57 3.23 13.26 3.49
N ALA A 58 3.18 14.61 3.44
CA ALA A 58 1.96 15.35 3.78
C ALA A 58 0.85 15.15 2.75
N ASP A 59 1.19 15.12 1.45
CA ASP A 59 0.21 14.88 0.38
C ASP A 59 -0.39 13.47 0.47
N LEU A 60 0.45 12.45 0.68
CA LEU A 60 0.03 11.07 0.88
C LEU A 60 -0.88 10.93 2.11
N ALA A 61 -0.51 11.58 3.23
CA ALA A 61 -1.34 11.59 4.42
C ALA A 61 -2.70 12.25 4.17
N ALA A 62 -2.72 13.38 3.45
CA ALA A 62 -3.96 14.06 3.09
C ALA A 62 -4.85 13.20 2.18
N PHE A 63 -4.25 12.48 1.22
CA PHE A 63 -4.96 11.53 0.36
C PHE A 63 -5.60 10.40 1.19
N VAL A 64 -4.81 9.72 2.02
CA VAL A 64 -5.29 8.62 2.88
C VAL A 64 -6.40 9.13 3.82
N ALA A 65 -6.20 10.27 4.47
CA ALA A 65 -7.20 10.86 5.36
C ALA A 65 -8.48 11.29 4.61
N ALA A 66 -8.39 11.75 3.37
CA ALA A 66 -9.55 12.06 2.55
C ALA A 66 -10.31 10.80 2.16
N LEU A 67 -9.61 9.76 1.71
CA LEU A 67 -10.21 8.49 1.31
C LEU A 67 -10.98 7.84 2.46
N ARG A 68 -10.42 7.85 3.68
CA ARG A 68 -11.07 7.32 4.89
C ARG A 68 -12.35 8.05 5.30
N ARG A 69 -12.54 9.31 4.88
CA ARG A 69 -13.75 10.09 5.17
C ARG A 69 -14.90 9.84 4.19
N VAL A 70 -14.63 9.15 3.09
CA VAL A 70 -15.67 8.82 2.11
C VAL A 70 -16.69 7.87 2.73
N ASP A 71 -17.97 8.10 2.46
CA ASP A 71 -19.06 7.21 2.91
C ASP A 71 -18.83 5.76 2.44
N THR A 72 -18.90 4.83 3.38
CA THR A 72 -18.62 3.41 3.17
C THR A 72 -19.85 2.56 2.86
N ALA A 73 -21.08 3.13 2.94
CA ALA A 73 -22.36 2.39 2.97
C ALA A 73 -22.60 1.40 1.82
N ALA A 74 -21.88 1.51 0.71
CA ALA A 74 -22.00 0.62 -0.45
C ALA A 74 -20.65 0.12 -0.97
N GLY A 75 -19.54 0.40 -0.25
CA GLY A 75 -18.18 -0.02 -0.64
C GLY A 75 -18.04 -1.55 -0.60
N PRO A 76 -17.35 -2.16 -1.58
CA PRO A 76 -16.98 -3.58 -1.50
C PRO A 76 -15.88 -3.76 -0.45
N PRO A 77 -15.68 -4.98 0.07
CA PRO A 77 -14.50 -5.27 0.87
C PRO A 77 -13.23 -4.99 0.05
N ALA A 78 -12.24 -4.37 0.68
CA ALA A 78 -10.93 -4.19 0.07
C ALA A 78 -10.21 -5.52 -0.09
N TYR A 79 -9.35 -5.62 -1.09
CA TYR A 79 -8.54 -6.83 -1.31
C TYR A 79 -7.61 -7.11 -0.10
N ARG A 80 -6.98 -6.06 0.44
CA ARG A 80 -6.15 -6.10 1.66
C ARG A 80 -6.76 -5.16 2.71
N GLY A 81 -7.87 -5.51 3.29
CA GLY A 81 -8.57 -4.71 4.30
C GLY A 81 -9.17 -5.56 5.40
N GLY A 82 -8.89 -6.86 5.37
CA GLY A 82 -9.24 -7.81 6.43
C GLY A 82 -8.27 -7.76 7.62
N PRO A 83 -8.52 -8.59 8.65
CA PRO A 83 -7.58 -8.76 9.75
C PRO A 83 -6.20 -9.24 9.26
N LEU A 84 -5.13 -8.63 9.74
CA LEU A 84 -3.75 -8.97 9.38
C LEU A 84 -3.42 -10.46 9.58
N ALA A 85 -4.05 -11.11 10.57
CA ALA A 85 -3.91 -12.54 10.82
C ALA A 85 -4.35 -13.44 9.64
N GLY A 86 -5.14 -12.92 8.71
CA GLY A 86 -5.49 -13.62 7.48
C GLY A 86 -4.29 -13.91 6.57
N GLU A 87 -3.23 -13.11 6.67
CA GLU A 87 -1.99 -13.24 5.88
C GLU A 87 -0.94 -14.15 6.56
N ASP A 88 -1.21 -14.70 7.76
CA ASP A 88 -0.18 -15.37 8.56
C ASP A 88 0.44 -16.58 7.85
N THR A 89 -0.38 -17.41 7.22
CA THR A 89 0.10 -18.60 6.51
C THR A 89 1.00 -18.22 5.33
N GLU A 90 0.56 -17.27 4.51
CA GLU A 90 1.31 -16.87 3.31
C GLU A 90 2.60 -16.14 3.67
N THR A 91 2.57 -15.28 4.68
CA THR A 91 3.76 -14.57 5.18
C THR A 91 4.80 -15.54 5.74
N ARG A 92 4.39 -16.52 6.55
CA ARG A 92 5.31 -17.54 7.09
C ARG A 92 5.88 -18.45 6.01
N ASN A 93 5.08 -18.81 5.01
CA ASN A 93 5.56 -19.57 3.85
C ASN A 93 6.61 -18.77 3.07
N ALA A 94 6.37 -17.47 2.83
CA ALA A 94 7.35 -16.60 2.18
C ALA A 94 8.65 -16.46 2.97
N ILE A 95 8.58 -16.33 4.30
CA ILE A 95 9.77 -16.33 5.18
C ILE A 95 10.54 -17.64 5.03
N ALA A 96 9.85 -18.78 5.02
CA ALA A 96 10.50 -20.08 4.87
C ALA A 96 11.19 -20.22 3.51
N GLU A 97 10.53 -19.82 2.43
CA GLU A 97 11.10 -19.85 1.07
C GLU A 97 12.33 -18.93 0.95
N LEU A 98 12.27 -17.74 1.56
CA LEU A 98 13.39 -16.78 1.53
C LEU A 98 14.63 -17.26 2.31
N ARG A 99 14.49 -18.20 3.26
CA ARG A 99 15.64 -18.81 3.93
C ARG A 99 16.53 -19.59 2.97
N ASP A 100 15.93 -20.16 1.91
CA ASP A 100 16.65 -20.94 0.89
C ASP A 100 17.25 -20.04 -0.22
N LEU A 101 16.82 -18.76 -0.31
CA LEU A 101 17.22 -17.85 -1.39
C LEU A 101 18.40 -16.91 -1.04
N ASP A 102 18.90 -16.92 0.20
CA ASP A 102 20.02 -16.10 0.69
C ASP A 102 19.96 -14.61 0.25
N GLU A 103 18.83 -13.98 0.47
CA GLU A 103 18.60 -12.54 0.15
C GLU A 103 19.32 -11.58 1.11
N GLY A 104 20.07 -12.11 2.08
CA GLY A 104 20.87 -11.34 3.05
C GLY A 104 20.04 -10.60 4.10
N PHE A 105 18.79 -11.04 4.36
CA PHE A 105 17.96 -10.49 5.43
C PHE A 105 18.08 -11.29 6.72
N ASP A 106 17.92 -10.60 7.86
CA ASP A 106 17.66 -11.26 9.14
C ASP A 106 16.18 -11.71 9.18
N LEU A 107 15.93 -12.96 8.76
CA LEU A 107 14.59 -13.52 8.71
C LEU A 107 14.06 -13.90 10.10
N ASP A 108 14.89 -13.99 11.11
CA ASP A 108 14.44 -14.15 12.49
C ASP A 108 13.94 -12.80 13.02
N ALA A 109 14.63 -11.71 12.71
CA ALA A 109 14.11 -10.36 12.97
C ALA A 109 12.81 -10.10 12.19
N ALA A 110 12.70 -10.51 10.92
CA ALA A 110 11.47 -10.39 10.14
C ALA A 110 10.31 -11.17 10.80
N THR A 111 10.57 -12.38 11.29
CA THR A 111 9.58 -13.18 12.04
C THR A 111 9.16 -12.46 13.32
N ALA A 112 10.09 -11.88 14.07
CA ALA A 112 9.78 -11.14 15.31
C ALA A 112 8.91 -9.89 15.03
N VAL A 113 9.21 -9.15 13.96
CA VAL A 113 8.37 -8.01 13.50
C VAL A 113 6.97 -8.48 13.13
N TRP A 114 6.86 -9.56 12.37
CA TRP A 114 5.58 -10.13 11.98
C TRP A 114 4.74 -10.52 13.20
N GLU A 115 5.34 -11.23 14.15
CA GLU A 115 4.67 -11.60 15.39
C GLU A 115 4.27 -10.40 16.25
N SER A 116 5.09 -9.33 16.25
CA SER A 116 4.73 -8.07 16.91
C SER A 116 3.47 -7.46 16.28
N ALA A 117 3.43 -7.40 14.96
CA ALA A 117 2.28 -6.88 14.24
C ALA A 117 0.99 -7.70 14.46
N LEU A 118 1.11 -9.03 14.54
CA LEU A 118 -0.01 -9.92 14.86
C LEU A 118 -0.54 -9.75 16.28
N ARG A 119 0.30 -9.34 17.23
CA ARG A 119 -0.11 -9.05 18.62
C ARG A 119 -0.78 -7.69 18.78
N ALA A 120 -0.60 -6.79 17.82
CA ALA A 120 -1.26 -5.50 17.87
C ALA A 120 -2.80 -5.68 17.89
N PRO A 121 -3.53 -4.90 18.68
CA PRO A 121 -5.00 -4.93 18.67
C PRO A 121 -5.54 -4.85 17.24
N ALA A 122 -6.49 -5.75 16.92
CA ALA A 122 -7.17 -5.71 15.64
C ALA A 122 -8.01 -4.42 15.53
N TRP A 123 -8.29 -4.00 14.29
CA TRP A 123 -9.19 -2.88 14.07
C TRP A 123 -10.61 -3.25 14.50
N ASP A 124 -11.16 -2.48 15.44
CA ASP A 124 -12.51 -2.63 15.99
C ASP A 124 -13.44 -1.46 15.64
N GLY A 125 -12.90 -0.45 14.93
CA GLY A 125 -13.66 0.68 14.43
C GLY A 125 -14.49 0.34 13.18
N PRO A 126 -15.32 1.30 12.71
CA PRO A 126 -16.03 1.12 11.45
C PRO A 126 -15.03 0.95 10.31
N PRO A 127 -15.35 0.10 9.30
CA PRO A 127 -14.49 -0.01 8.13
C PRO A 127 -14.41 1.33 7.39
N VAL A 128 -13.26 1.63 6.82
CA VAL A 128 -13.03 2.85 6.03
C VAL A 128 -12.62 2.50 4.61
N TRP A 129 -12.79 3.44 3.67
CA TRP A 129 -12.22 3.27 2.35
C TRP A 129 -10.69 3.26 2.42
N VAL A 130 -10.10 2.29 1.75
CA VAL A 130 -8.67 2.11 1.59
C VAL A 130 -8.34 1.81 0.12
N HIS A 131 -7.18 2.23 -0.31
CA HIS A 131 -6.64 1.88 -1.63
C HIS A 131 -6.16 0.44 -1.67
N SER A 132 -5.59 0.00 -0.56
CA SER A 132 -5.04 -1.33 -0.29
C SER A 132 -3.82 -1.75 -1.13
N ASP A 133 -3.26 -0.83 -1.95
CA ASP A 133 -2.05 -1.06 -2.74
C ASP A 133 -1.30 0.26 -3.04
N LEU A 134 -1.04 1.08 -2.00
CA LEU A 134 -0.29 2.35 -2.13
C LEU A 134 1.22 2.09 -2.33
N MET A 135 1.55 1.42 -3.43
CA MET A 135 2.91 1.15 -3.89
C MET A 135 3.44 2.32 -4.74
N PRO A 136 4.77 2.52 -4.83
CA PRO A 136 5.34 3.59 -5.67
C PRO A 136 4.84 3.57 -7.12
N GLY A 137 4.62 2.37 -7.70
CA GLY A 137 4.08 2.22 -9.06
C GLY A 137 2.63 2.69 -9.24
N ASN A 138 1.90 2.92 -8.15
CA ASN A 138 0.51 3.41 -8.17
C ASN A 138 0.40 4.90 -7.81
N LEU A 139 1.54 5.58 -7.66
CA LEU A 139 1.64 7.00 -7.36
C LEU A 139 2.25 7.75 -8.55
N LEU A 140 1.70 8.90 -8.87
CA LEU A 140 2.30 9.82 -9.85
C LEU A 140 2.66 11.12 -9.15
N VAL A 141 3.90 11.55 -9.33
CA VAL A 141 4.43 12.79 -8.76
C VAL A 141 4.78 13.80 -9.84
N ARG A 142 4.67 15.07 -9.48
CA ARG A 142 5.11 16.19 -10.31
C ARG A 142 5.75 17.26 -9.42
N GLY A 143 7.00 17.60 -9.70
CA GLY A 143 7.74 18.57 -8.88
C GLY A 143 7.87 18.14 -7.41
N GLY A 144 7.99 16.86 -7.13
CA GLY A 144 8.12 16.30 -5.79
C GLY A 144 6.81 16.27 -4.96
N ARG A 145 5.66 16.58 -5.57
CA ARG A 145 4.32 16.55 -4.94
C ARG A 145 3.50 15.39 -5.51
N LEU A 146 2.59 14.84 -4.72
CA LEU A 146 1.62 13.86 -5.21
C LEU A 146 0.64 14.54 -6.17
N ASP A 147 0.63 14.12 -7.43
CA ASP A 147 -0.25 14.66 -8.47
C ASP A 147 -1.44 13.75 -8.71
N ALA A 148 -1.21 12.42 -8.72
CA ALA A 148 -2.29 11.46 -8.90
C ALA A 148 -2.02 10.12 -8.18
N VAL A 149 -3.09 9.37 -7.94
CA VAL A 149 -3.08 7.96 -7.50
C VAL A 149 -3.86 7.13 -8.52
N ILE A 150 -3.29 6.00 -8.91
CA ILE A 150 -3.83 5.10 -9.94
C ILE A 150 -4.01 3.68 -9.39
N ASP A 151 -4.64 2.81 -10.17
CA ASP A 151 -4.89 1.39 -9.86
C ASP A 151 -5.72 1.17 -8.59
N PHE A 152 -6.98 1.57 -8.66
CA PHE A 152 -7.98 1.31 -7.60
C PHE A 152 -8.62 -0.08 -7.69
N GLY A 153 -8.03 -1.00 -8.45
CA GLY A 153 -8.57 -2.35 -8.65
C GLY A 153 -8.75 -3.14 -7.36
N THR A 154 -7.89 -2.87 -6.37
CA THR A 154 -7.90 -3.51 -5.04
C THR A 154 -8.63 -2.71 -3.96
N ALA A 155 -9.02 -1.46 -4.26
CA ALA A 155 -9.63 -0.55 -3.30
C ALA A 155 -10.99 -1.06 -2.79
N GLY A 156 -11.34 -0.68 -1.58
CA GLY A 156 -12.59 -1.08 -0.94
C GLY A 156 -12.65 -0.58 0.49
N VAL A 157 -13.48 -1.21 1.33
CA VAL A 157 -13.62 -0.86 2.73
C VAL A 157 -13.00 -1.92 3.63
N GLY A 158 -12.30 -1.48 4.69
CA GLY A 158 -11.61 -2.38 5.61
C GLY A 158 -10.83 -1.67 6.71
N ASP A 159 -9.82 -2.38 7.25
CA ASP A 159 -8.85 -1.85 8.22
C ASP A 159 -7.99 -0.75 7.58
N PRO A 160 -7.92 0.45 8.18
CA PRO A 160 -7.09 1.55 7.70
C PRO A 160 -5.58 1.26 7.63
N ALA A 161 -5.11 0.22 8.31
CA ALA A 161 -3.68 -0.07 8.43
C ALA A 161 -3.00 -0.40 7.09
N CYS A 162 -3.72 -1.01 6.14
CA CYS A 162 -3.11 -1.44 4.88
C CYS A 162 -2.59 -0.28 4.01
N ASP A 163 -3.18 0.92 4.10
CA ASP A 163 -2.70 2.10 3.35
C ASP A 163 -1.47 2.78 3.98
N LEU A 164 -1.05 2.33 5.18
CA LEU A 164 0.17 2.83 5.80
C LEU A 164 1.45 2.26 5.20
N ILE A 165 1.35 1.28 4.31
CA ILE A 165 2.51 0.68 3.62
C ILE A 165 3.41 1.71 2.93
N ALA A 166 2.84 2.84 2.49
CA ALA A 166 3.58 3.94 1.88
C ALA A 166 4.72 4.48 2.77
N ALA A 167 4.60 4.33 4.10
CA ALA A 167 5.63 4.72 5.06
C ALA A 167 6.93 3.95 4.86
N TRP A 168 6.89 2.67 4.51
CA TRP A 168 8.08 1.82 4.39
C TRP A 168 8.45 1.50 2.96
N ASN A 169 7.49 1.57 2.03
CA ASN A 169 7.79 1.29 0.62
C ASN A 169 8.33 2.51 -0.14
N LEU A 170 8.17 3.72 0.41
CA LEU A 170 8.56 4.96 -0.29
C LEU A 170 9.21 6.01 0.62
N LEU A 171 8.64 6.27 1.80
CA LEU A 171 9.05 7.41 2.62
C LEU A 171 10.31 7.12 3.45
N PRO A 172 11.32 8.00 3.44
CA PRO A 172 12.47 7.88 4.32
C PRO A 172 12.07 8.07 5.78
N ALA A 173 12.86 7.51 6.69
CA ALA A 173 12.52 7.39 8.11
C ALA A 173 12.22 8.73 8.80
N ASP A 174 12.92 9.80 8.42
CA ASP A 174 12.82 11.14 9.01
C ASP A 174 11.49 11.86 8.75
N VAL A 175 10.72 11.40 7.74
CA VAL A 175 9.40 11.99 7.43
C VAL A 175 8.23 11.07 7.76
N ARG A 176 8.47 9.84 8.22
CA ARG A 176 7.40 8.86 8.54
C ARG A 176 6.46 9.35 9.63
N GLU A 177 7.01 10.02 10.65
CA GLU A 177 6.17 10.56 11.73
C GLU A 177 5.22 11.64 11.22
N LYS A 178 5.63 12.45 10.24
CA LYS A 178 4.74 13.41 9.58
C LYS A 178 3.59 12.71 8.85
N PHE A 179 3.86 11.61 8.16
CA PHE A 179 2.84 10.80 7.49
C PHE A 179 1.91 10.15 8.52
N ARG A 180 2.46 9.53 9.57
CA ARG A 180 1.72 8.91 10.65
C ARG A 180 0.74 9.89 11.31
N THR A 181 1.26 11.05 11.74
CA THR A 181 0.45 12.12 12.35
C THR A 181 -0.66 12.60 11.40
N GLY A 182 -0.32 12.83 10.12
CA GLY A 182 -1.27 13.30 9.12
C GLY A 182 -2.38 12.29 8.79
N THR A 183 -2.12 10.98 8.93
CA THR A 183 -3.13 9.93 8.77
C THR A 183 -3.93 9.67 10.05
N GLY A 184 -3.50 10.21 11.21
CA GLY A 184 -4.11 9.94 12.50
C GLY A 184 -3.96 8.50 12.98
N ALA A 185 -2.93 7.78 12.52
CA ALA A 185 -2.69 6.40 12.91
C ALA A 185 -2.20 6.30 14.36
N ASP A 186 -2.95 5.58 15.19
CA ASP A 186 -2.51 5.19 16.54
C ASP A 186 -1.41 4.12 16.49
N ASP A 187 -0.87 3.76 17.65
CA ASP A 187 0.22 2.79 17.75
C ASP A 187 -0.19 1.43 17.18
N ALA A 188 -1.40 0.97 17.46
CA ALA A 188 -1.89 -0.33 16.99
C ALA A 188 -2.07 -0.35 15.46
N THR A 189 -2.66 0.70 14.90
CA THR A 189 -2.84 0.83 13.46
C THR A 189 -1.48 0.97 12.74
N TRP A 190 -0.53 1.69 13.33
CA TRP A 190 0.82 1.82 12.78
C TRP A 190 1.58 0.48 12.78
N GLU A 191 1.48 -0.28 13.89
CA GLU A 191 2.07 -1.60 14.00
C GLU A 191 1.51 -2.58 12.96
N ARG A 192 0.18 -2.61 12.80
CA ARG A 192 -0.45 -3.42 11.74
C ARG A 192 -0.05 -2.96 10.35
N GLY A 193 0.10 -1.65 10.11
CA GLY A 193 0.58 -1.09 8.84
C GLY A 193 2.00 -1.53 8.51
N ARG A 194 2.89 -1.59 9.52
CA ARG A 194 4.23 -2.16 9.38
C ARG A 194 4.18 -3.64 9.03
N GLY A 195 3.26 -4.38 9.67
CA GLY A 195 3.01 -5.79 9.33
C GLY A 195 2.55 -5.97 7.89
N TRP A 196 1.62 -5.17 7.41
CA TRP A 196 1.18 -5.19 6.00
C TRP A 196 2.33 -4.91 5.03
N ALA A 197 3.16 -3.89 5.30
CA ALA A 197 4.32 -3.59 4.47
C ALA A 197 5.29 -4.77 4.41
N LEU A 198 5.60 -5.38 5.56
CA LEU A 198 6.49 -6.55 5.64
C LEU A 198 5.91 -7.75 4.88
N SER A 199 4.66 -8.13 5.16
CA SER A 199 4.00 -9.27 4.53
C SER A 199 3.99 -9.16 3.02
N MET A 200 3.54 -8.02 2.49
CA MET A 200 3.52 -7.78 1.05
C MET A 200 4.91 -7.90 0.43
N ALA A 201 5.93 -7.33 1.05
CA ALA A 201 7.30 -7.37 0.54
C ALA A 201 7.86 -8.80 0.55
N LEU A 202 7.65 -9.56 1.63
CA LEU A 202 8.13 -10.94 1.74
C LEU A 202 7.47 -11.86 0.70
N ILE A 203 6.16 -11.71 0.46
CA ILE A 203 5.42 -12.49 -0.54
C ILE A 203 5.84 -12.10 -1.98
N GLN A 204 6.08 -10.81 -2.23
CA GLN A 204 6.48 -10.31 -3.54
C GLN A 204 7.89 -10.78 -3.96
N LEU A 205 8.80 -10.93 -3.03
CA LEU A 205 10.20 -11.25 -3.33
C LEU A 205 10.37 -12.56 -4.09
N PRO A 206 9.92 -13.73 -3.61
CA PRO A 206 10.06 -14.98 -4.35
C PRO A 206 9.34 -14.93 -5.70
N TYR A 207 8.16 -14.30 -5.74
CA TYR A 207 7.33 -14.26 -6.94
C TYR A 207 7.94 -13.39 -8.05
N TYR A 208 8.51 -12.22 -7.70
CA TYR A 208 9.00 -11.23 -8.67
C TYR A 208 10.51 -11.22 -8.84
N ALA A 209 11.28 -12.02 -8.11
CA ALA A 209 12.75 -11.99 -8.14
C ALA A 209 13.34 -12.02 -9.57
N VAL A 210 12.72 -12.78 -10.46
CA VAL A 210 13.16 -12.95 -11.86
C VAL A 210 12.27 -12.19 -12.85
N THR A 211 10.96 -12.11 -12.57
CA THR A 211 9.97 -11.63 -13.55
C THR A 211 9.76 -10.11 -13.53
N ASN A 212 10.00 -9.45 -12.39
CA ASN A 212 9.86 -8.01 -12.24
C ASN A 212 10.91 -7.41 -11.29
N PRO A 213 12.11 -7.05 -11.80
CA PRO A 213 13.19 -6.52 -10.98
C PRO A 213 12.84 -5.24 -10.22
N VAL A 214 11.92 -4.42 -10.73
CA VAL A 214 11.50 -3.17 -10.08
C VAL A 214 10.72 -3.46 -8.81
N ILE A 215 9.73 -4.35 -8.87
CA ILE A 215 8.95 -4.77 -7.69
C ILE A 215 9.87 -5.49 -6.70
N ALA A 216 10.74 -6.38 -7.17
CA ALA A 216 11.69 -7.08 -6.31
C ALA A 216 12.65 -6.12 -5.59
N ALA A 217 13.15 -5.10 -6.28
CA ALA A 217 14.02 -4.07 -5.67
C ALA A 217 13.27 -3.27 -4.59
N ASN A 218 12.03 -2.88 -4.84
CA ASN A 218 11.18 -2.21 -3.85
C ASN A 218 10.89 -3.14 -2.66
N ALA A 219 10.57 -4.40 -2.90
CA ALA A 219 10.34 -5.37 -1.81
C ALA A 219 11.58 -5.53 -0.91
N ARG A 220 12.78 -5.61 -1.50
CA ARG A 220 14.05 -5.62 -0.74
C ARG A 220 14.25 -4.35 0.08
N HIS A 221 13.91 -3.20 -0.49
CA HIS A 221 13.93 -1.92 0.22
C HIS A 221 12.98 -1.95 1.43
N VAL A 222 11.75 -2.38 1.23
CA VAL A 222 10.72 -2.44 2.30
C VAL A 222 11.17 -3.33 3.46
N VAL A 223 11.68 -4.53 3.18
CA VAL A 223 12.15 -5.44 4.24
C VAL A 223 13.23 -4.75 5.09
N ARG A 224 14.25 -4.11 4.45
CA ARG A 224 15.31 -3.39 5.16
C ARG A 224 14.76 -2.25 6.02
N GLU A 225 13.85 -1.45 5.47
CA GLU A 225 13.26 -0.30 6.15
C GLU A 225 12.39 -0.71 7.34
N VAL A 226 11.62 -1.78 7.19
CA VAL A 226 10.80 -2.33 8.27
C VAL A 226 11.67 -2.88 9.40
N LEU A 227 12.72 -3.64 9.09
CA LEU A 227 13.65 -4.17 10.10
C LEU A 227 14.40 -3.05 10.82
N ALA A 228 14.88 -2.05 10.08
CA ALA A 228 15.54 -0.89 10.66
C ALA A 228 14.59 -0.04 11.53
N ASP A 229 13.33 0.07 11.15
CA ASP A 229 12.32 0.80 11.93
C ASP A 229 12.01 0.08 13.25
N HIS A 230 11.83 -1.22 13.20
CA HIS A 230 11.58 -2.04 14.40
C HIS A 230 12.77 -1.97 15.39
N ALA A 231 14.00 -2.08 14.89
CA ALA A 231 15.18 -2.00 15.72
C ALA A 231 15.37 -0.65 16.45
N ARG A 232 14.77 0.45 15.92
CA ARG A 232 14.81 1.76 16.59
C ARG A 232 13.80 1.90 17.73
N GLN A 233 12.82 1.02 17.81
CA GLN A 233 11.73 1.07 18.80
C GLN A 233 11.96 0.15 19.99
N GLY A 234 12.88 -0.82 19.87
CA GLY A 234 13.30 -1.72 20.94
C GLY A 234 14.55 -1.25 21.63
#